data_d9fc123643333e9b6307cf3334a919aa
#
_entry.id   d9fc123643333e9b6307cf3334a919aa
#
_cell.length_a   1.000
_cell.length_b   1.000
_cell.length_c   1.000
_cell.angle_alpha   90.00
_cell.angle_beta   90.00
_cell.angle_gamma   90.00
#
_symmetry.space_group_name_H-M   'P 1'
#
loop_
_entity.id
_entity.type
_entity.pdbx_description
1 polymer ?
#
loop_
_entity_poly.entity_id
_entity_poly.type
_entity_poly.pdbx_seq_one_letter_code
_entity_poly.pdbx_strand_id
1 'polypeptide(L)'
;MSQHKSPLLILVAGPYRSNTGDDPEKITNNLHQMNVASLHLFRLGHIPVTGEALALPLVALAGSKRIGDEDFNEIFHPIARRLVERVDAVLRIGGPSAGADEMVTLARDAGKQVFTAIDQIERAAAC
;
A
#
# COMPACT_ATOMS: atom_id res chain seq x y z
N MET A 1 -23.95 -7.80 22.88
CA MET A 1 -22.77 -8.61 22.69
C MET A 1 -21.64 -7.77 22.09
N SER A 2 -20.52 -7.84 22.70
CA SER A 2 -19.37 -7.12 22.18
C SER A 2 -18.84 -7.79 20.93
N GLN A 3 -18.60 -7.01 19.90
CA GLN A 3 -17.96 -7.47 18.70
C GLN A 3 -16.48 -7.12 18.79
N HIS A 4 -15.66 -8.15 18.93
CA HIS A 4 -14.22 -7.95 18.91
C HIS A 4 -13.75 -7.99 17.47
N LYS A 5 -13.40 -6.82 16.97
CA LYS A 5 -12.81 -6.74 15.64
C LYS A 5 -11.32 -6.88 15.76
N SER A 6 -10.79 -7.95 15.19
CA SER A 6 -9.35 -8.18 15.17
C SER A 6 -8.67 -7.13 14.31
N PRO A 7 -7.40 -6.82 14.60
CA PRO A 7 -6.62 -5.99 13.71
C PRO A 7 -6.60 -6.57 12.30
N LEU A 8 -6.82 -5.72 11.32
CA LEU A 8 -6.71 -6.10 9.92
C LEU A 8 -5.30 -5.80 9.42
N LEU A 9 -4.80 -6.65 8.55
CA LEU A 9 -3.61 -6.35 7.78
C LEU A 9 -4.07 -5.62 6.53
N ILE A 10 -3.71 -4.35 6.41
CA ILE A 10 -4.23 -3.46 5.36
C ILE A 10 -3.10 -2.97 4.48
N LEU A 11 -3.20 -3.26 3.18
CA LEU A 11 -2.28 -2.71 2.19
C LEU A 11 -2.72 -1.30 1.85
N VAL A 12 -1.86 -0.33 2.13
CA VAL A 12 -2.09 1.06 1.72
C VAL A 12 -1.56 1.21 0.29
N ALA A 13 -2.47 1.41 -0.65
CA ALA A 13 -2.17 1.52 -2.07
C ALA A 13 -2.42 2.94 -2.55
N GLY A 14 -1.40 3.57 -3.11
CA GLY A 14 -1.47 4.93 -3.60
C GLY A 14 -0.39 5.21 -4.62
N PRO A 15 -0.38 6.42 -5.18
CA PRO A 15 0.66 6.79 -6.13
C PRO A 15 2.05 6.74 -5.50
N TYR A 16 2.98 6.17 -6.23
CA TYR A 16 4.40 6.25 -5.91
C TYR A 16 5.11 7.06 -7.00
N ARG A 17 5.17 6.50 -8.18
CA ARG A 17 5.80 7.11 -9.35
C ARG A 17 4.83 7.93 -10.19
N SER A 18 3.54 7.63 -10.10
CA SER A 18 2.50 8.23 -10.95
C SER A 18 2.48 9.75 -10.84
N ASN A 19 2.43 10.41 -11.97
CA ASN A 19 2.31 11.88 -12.07
C ASN A 19 3.47 12.65 -11.43
N THR A 20 4.63 12.01 -11.27
CA THR A 20 5.80 12.64 -10.66
C THR A 20 6.86 13.07 -11.68
N GLY A 21 6.82 12.51 -12.90
CA GLY A 21 7.90 12.69 -13.86
C GLY A 21 9.24 12.20 -13.32
N ASP A 22 9.20 11.25 -12.38
CA ASP A 22 10.36 10.73 -11.66
C ASP A 22 11.11 11.78 -10.84
N ASP A 23 10.43 12.88 -10.50
CA ASP A 23 10.97 13.91 -9.61
C ASP A 23 11.08 13.34 -8.18
N PRO A 24 12.30 13.27 -7.59
CA PRO A 24 12.49 12.69 -6.26
C PRO A 24 11.66 13.34 -5.17
N GLU A 25 11.44 14.65 -5.22
CA GLU A 25 10.63 15.33 -4.20
C GLU A 25 9.17 14.90 -4.27
N LYS A 26 8.63 14.75 -5.47
CA LYS A 26 7.23 14.32 -5.66
C LYS A 26 7.06 12.87 -5.24
N ILE A 27 8.03 12.02 -5.55
CA ILE A 27 8.01 10.62 -5.11
C ILE A 27 8.07 10.53 -3.58
N THR A 28 8.95 11.31 -2.96
CA THR A 28 9.05 11.36 -1.50
C THR A 28 7.73 11.83 -0.88
N ASN A 29 7.08 12.83 -1.48
CA ASN A 29 5.80 13.31 -1.00
C ASN A 29 4.72 12.22 -1.10
N ASN A 30 4.71 11.45 -2.19
CA ASN A 30 3.78 10.33 -2.34
C ASN A 30 4.00 9.28 -1.25
N LEU A 31 5.26 8.92 -0.98
CA LEU A 31 5.59 8.00 0.11
C LEU A 31 5.13 8.54 1.45
N HIS A 32 5.32 9.84 1.68
CA HIS A 32 4.89 10.48 2.93
C HIS A 32 3.39 10.36 3.11
N GLN A 33 2.60 10.59 2.07
CA GLN A 33 1.14 10.46 2.15
C GLN A 33 0.73 9.03 2.53
N MET A 34 1.38 8.02 1.97
CA MET A 34 1.10 6.64 2.34
C MET A 34 1.51 6.35 3.77
N ASN A 35 2.60 6.91 4.23
CA ASN A 35 3.05 6.73 5.62
C ASN A 35 2.13 7.44 6.61
N VAL A 36 1.59 8.61 6.26
CA VAL A 36 0.59 9.30 7.08
C VAL A 36 -0.65 8.42 7.25
N ALA A 37 -1.16 7.86 6.16
CA ALA A 37 -2.31 6.95 6.22
C ALA A 37 -1.98 5.71 7.05
N SER A 38 -0.77 5.16 6.90
CA SER A 38 -0.34 3.99 7.65
C SER A 38 -0.30 4.25 9.15
N LEU A 39 0.22 5.41 9.55
CA LEU A 39 0.23 5.78 10.97
C LEU A 39 -1.18 5.89 11.52
N HIS A 40 -2.10 6.47 10.74
CA HIS A 40 -3.50 6.57 11.14
C HIS A 40 -4.11 5.18 11.36
N LEU A 41 -3.87 4.25 10.42
CA LEU A 41 -4.35 2.87 10.54
C LEU A 41 -3.77 2.18 11.76
N PHE A 42 -2.48 2.37 12.03
CA PHE A 42 -1.85 1.82 13.22
C PHE A 42 -2.56 2.32 14.49
N ARG A 43 -2.86 3.61 14.55
CA ARG A 43 -3.55 4.20 15.70
C ARG A 43 -4.99 3.75 15.83
N LEU A 44 -5.58 3.25 14.75
CA LEU A 44 -6.89 2.59 14.78
C LEU A 44 -6.78 1.12 15.22
N GLY A 45 -5.57 0.63 15.47
CA GLY A 45 -5.35 -0.73 15.95
C GLY A 45 -5.08 -1.75 14.84
N HIS A 46 -4.87 -1.30 13.62
CA HIS A 46 -4.64 -2.20 12.49
C HIS A 46 -3.15 -2.31 12.16
N ILE A 47 -2.82 -3.21 11.26
CA ILE A 47 -1.45 -3.41 10.78
C ILE A 47 -1.36 -2.86 9.34
N PRO A 48 -0.76 -1.69 9.17
CA PRO A 48 -0.59 -1.13 7.84
C PRO A 48 0.66 -1.70 7.16
N VAL A 49 0.59 -1.87 5.85
CA VAL A 49 1.76 -2.23 5.05
C VAL A 49 1.65 -1.53 3.71
N THR A 50 2.80 -1.13 3.16
CA THR A 50 2.88 -0.62 1.79
C THR A 50 3.76 -1.55 0.99
N GLY A 51 3.46 -1.69 -0.30
CA GLY A 51 4.34 -2.44 -1.20
C GLY A 51 5.72 -1.81 -1.26
N GLU A 52 5.77 -0.49 -1.25
CA GLU A 52 7.00 0.28 -1.29
C GLU A 52 7.93 -0.04 -0.13
N ALA A 53 7.40 -0.14 1.08
CA ALA A 53 8.21 -0.44 2.27
C ALA A 53 8.91 -1.79 2.16
N LEU A 54 8.27 -2.76 1.54
CA LEU A 54 8.87 -4.08 1.35
C LEU A 54 9.74 -4.14 0.09
N ALA A 55 9.33 -3.47 -0.96
CA ALA A 55 10.00 -3.56 -2.26
C ALA A 55 11.29 -2.75 -2.34
N LEU A 56 11.28 -1.52 -1.84
CA LEU A 56 12.39 -0.60 -2.07
C LEU A 56 13.73 -1.07 -1.51
N PRO A 57 13.82 -1.65 -0.32
CA PRO A 57 15.08 -2.21 0.15
C PRO A 57 15.61 -3.35 -0.74
N LEU A 58 14.70 -4.18 -1.27
CA LEU A 58 15.07 -5.27 -2.15
C LEU A 58 15.52 -4.77 -3.51
N VAL A 59 14.84 -3.75 -4.03
CA VAL A 59 15.20 -3.09 -5.28
C VAL A 59 16.61 -2.53 -5.18
N ALA A 60 16.92 -1.85 -4.07
CA ALA A 60 18.26 -1.30 -3.85
C ALA A 60 19.31 -2.40 -3.76
N LEU A 61 19.01 -3.47 -3.03
CA LEU A 61 19.95 -4.59 -2.87
C LEU A 61 20.19 -5.32 -4.19
N ALA A 62 19.19 -5.39 -5.06
CA ALA A 62 19.31 -6.02 -6.36
C ALA A 62 20.18 -5.21 -7.34
N GLY A 63 20.51 -3.97 -6.96
CA GLY A 63 21.40 -3.16 -7.79
C GLY A 63 20.70 -2.22 -8.75
N SER A 64 19.41 -1.96 -8.53
CA SER A 64 18.67 -1.00 -9.38
C SER A 64 19.35 0.37 -9.37
N LYS A 65 19.53 0.94 -10.54
CA LYS A 65 20.17 2.25 -10.71
C LYS A 65 19.16 3.37 -10.87
N ARG A 66 17.94 3.05 -11.26
CA ARG A 66 16.89 4.04 -11.49
C ARG A 66 15.52 3.38 -11.45
N ILE A 67 14.51 4.17 -11.15
CA ILE A 67 13.12 3.72 -11.15
C ILE A 67 12.75 3.23 -12.55
N GLY A 68 12.15 2.05 -12.58
CA GLY A 68 11.67 1.46 -13.83
C GLY A 68 12.70 0.66 -14.60
N ASP A 69 13.91 0.50 -14.08
CA ASP A 69 14.88 -0.39 -14.72
C ASP A 69 14.49 -1.87 -14.49
N GLU A 70 15.29 -2.78 -15.05
CA GLU A 70 14.99 -4.20 -15.01
C GLU A 70 14.89 -4.74 -13.59
N ASP A 71 15.84 -4.38 -12.72
CA ASP A 71 15.85 -4.82 -11.32
C ASP A 71 14.65 -4.27 -10.55
N PHE A 72 14.30 -3.02 -10.79
CA PHE A 72 13.12 -2.40 -10.18
C PHE A 72 11.86 -3.14 -10.60
N ASN A 73 11.69 -3.40 -11.90
CA ASN A 73 10.47 -4.03 -12.42
C ASN A 73 10.34 -5.49 -12.00
N GLU A 74 11.47 -6.17 -11.76
CA GLU A 74 11.47 -7.55 -11.28
C GLU A 74 10.78 -7.66 -9.91
N ILE A 75 10.91 -6.63 -9.07
CA ILE A 75 10.55 -6.70 -7.65
C ILE A 75 9.30 -5.88 -7.32
N PHE A 76 9.23 -4.67 -7.83
CA PHE A 76 8.29 -3.67 -7.32
C PHE A 76 6.83 -4.08 -7.44
N HIS A 77 6.37 -4.38 -8.65
CA HIS A 77 4.98 -4.78 -8.86
C HIS A 77 4.68 -6.19 -8.38
N PRO A 78 5.57 -7.18 -8.61
CA PRO A 78 5.28 -8.53 -8.12
C PRO A 78 5.11 -8.63 -6.61
N ILE A 79 5.88 -7.86 -5.82
CA ILE A 79 5.74 -7.91 -4.36
C ILE A 79 4.38 -7.37 -3.92
N ALA A 80 3.92 -6.31 -4.57
CA ALA A 80 2.60 -5.74 -4.28
C ALA A 80 1.47 -6.74 -4.61
N ARG A 81 1.58 -7.43 -5.74
CA ARG A 81 0.60 -8.45 -6.13
C ARG A 81 0.56 -9.60 -5.12
N ARG A 82 1.72 -10.04 -4.65
CA ARG A 82 1.80 -11.10 -3.63
C ARG A 82 1.18 -10.64 -2.32
N LEU A 83 1.37 -9.38 -1.95
CA LEU A 83 0.75 -8.81 -0.74
C LEU A 83 -0.77 -8.84 -0.80
N VAL A 84 -1.36 -8.52 -1.95
CA VAL A 84 -2.82 -8.51 -2.07
C VAL A 84 -3.42 -9.85 -1.68
N GLU A 85 -2.74 -10.95 -1.98
CA GLU A 85 -3.23 -12.28 -1.61
C GLU A 85 -3.18 -12.54 -0.11
N ARG A 86 -2.36 -11.80 0.63
CA ARG A 86 -2.12 -12.04 2.05
C ARG A 86 -2.81 -11.04 2.98
N VAL A 87 -3.13 -9.86 2.47
CA VAL A 87 -3.78 -8.84 3.30
C VAL A 87 -5.27 -9.13 3.47
N ASP A 88 -5.85 -8.52 4.50
CA ASP A 88 -7.29 -8.60 4.72
C ASP A 88 -8.05 -7.57 3.91
N ALA A 89 -7.41 -6.43 3.65
CA ALA A 89 -8.06 -5.31 2.99
C ALA A 89 -7.03 -4.44 2.28
N VAL A 90 -7.53 -3.59 1.38
CA VAL A 90 -6.73 -2.56 0.71
C VAL A 90 -7.37 -1.21 0.99
N LEU A 91 -6.56 -0.23 1.35
CA LEU A 91 -6.96 1.17 1.43
C LEU A 91 -6.35 1.91 0.25
N ARG A 92 -7.19 2.39 -0.63
CA ARG A 92 -6.76 3.17 -1.81
C ARG A 92 -6.79 4.65 -1.49
N ILE A 93 -5.63 5.30 -1.56
CA ILE A 93 -5.50 6.73 -1.28
C ILE A 93 -4.83 7.47 -2.43
N GLY A 94 -4.92 8.78 -2.40
CA GLY A 94 -4.23 9.64 -3.34
C GLY A 94 -4.89 9.75 -4.70
N GLY A 95 -4.18 10.36 -5.62
CA GLY A 95 -4.67 10.65 -6.95
C GLY A 95 -4.55 9.48 -7.92
N PRO A 96 -4.65 9.75 -9.22
CA PRO A 96 -4.60 8.70 -10.25
C PRO A 96 -3.32 7.87 -10.17
N SER A 97 -3.46 6.56 -10.26
CA SER A 97 -2.33 5.63 -10.24
C SER A 97 -2.77 4.30 -10.81
N ALA A 98 -2.23 3.92 -11.96
CA ALA A 98 -2.53 2.63 -12.59
C ALA A 98 -2.10 1.47 -11.68
N GLY A 99 -0.95 1.59 -11.03
CA GLY A 99 -0.45 0.53 -10.13
C GLY A 99 -1.35 0.35 -8.91
N ALA A 100 -1.76 1.46 -8.28
CA ALA A 100 -2.66 1.38 -7.13
C ALA A 100 -4.04 0.85 -7.55
N ASP A 101 -4.53 1.24 -8.71
CA ASP A 101 -5.81 0.75 -9.22
C ASP A 101 -5.74 -0.76 -9.53
N GLU A 102 -4.59 -1.25 -10.00
CA GLU A 102 -4.38 -2.68 -10.20
C GLU A 102 -4.53 -3.45 -8.87
N MET A 103 -3.97 -2.92 -7.79
CA MET A 103 -4.09 -3.55 -6.47
C MET A 103 -5.55 -3.62 -6.03
N VAL A 104 -6.34 -2.59 -6.30
CA VAL A 104 -7.77 -2.58 -5.99
C VAL A 104 -8.50 -3.66 -6.79
N THR A 105 -8.22 -3.78 -8.08
CA THR A 105 -8.83 -4.79 -8.93
C THR A 105 -8.50 -6.19 -8.43
N LEU A 106 -7.24 -6.46 -8.14
CA LEU A 106 -6.80 -7.76 -7.62
C LEU A 106 -7.45 -8.07 -6.28
N ALA A 107 -7.58 -7.07 -5.40
CA ALA A 107 -8.21 -7.25 -4.10
C ALA A 107 -9.69 -7.61 -4.25
N ARG A 108 -10.41 -6.92 -5.12
CA ARG A 108 -11.81 -7.22 -5.38
C ARG A 108 -11.99 -8.62 -5.95
N ASP A 109 -11.15 -8.99 -6.89
CA ASP A 109 -11.20 -10.33 -7.50
C ASP A 109 -10.91 -11.43 -6.49
N ALA A 110 -10.09 -11.13 -5.48
CA ALA A 110 -9.76 -12.07 -4.41
C ALA A 110 -10.74 -12.03 -3.24
N GLY A 111 -11.80 -11.23 -3.32
CA GLY A 111 -12.80 -11.13 -2.26
C GLY A 111 -12.34 -10.33 -1.04
N LYS A 112 -11.31 -9.51 -1.18
CA LYS A 112 -10.82 -8.67 -0.09
C LYS A 112 -11.65 -7.41 0.02
N GLN A 113 -11.71 -6.82 1.22
CA GLN A 113 -12.33 -5.52 1.40
C GLN A 113 -11.48 -4.43 0.74
N VAL A 114 -12.15 -3.44 0.15
CA VAL A 114 -11.48 -2.27 -0.42
C VAL A 114 -12.10 -1.04 0.21
N PHE A 115 -11.25 -0.24 0.83
CA PHE A 115 -11.63 1.05 1.40
C PHE A 115 -11.06 2.17 0.52
N THR A 116 -11.82 3.24 0.38
CA THR A 116 -11.41 4.41 -0.39
C THR A 116 -11.18 5.64 0.47
N ALA A 117 -11.45 5.51 1.77
CA ALA A 117 -11.22 6.57 2.75
C ALA A 117 -11.01 5.94 4.13
N ILE A 118 -10.20 6.61 4.94
CA ILE A 118 -9.89 6.11 6.29
C ILE A 118 -11.13 6.06 7.18
N ASP A 119 -12.06 6.98 7.00
CA ASP A 119 -13.28 7.03 7.82
C ASP A 119 -14.23 5.84 7.58
N GLN A 120 -13.97 5.05 6.56
CA GLN A 120 -14.70 3.80 6.33
C GLN A 120 -14.18 2.65 7.20
N ILE A 121 -13.06 2.84 7.87
CA ILE A 121 -12.37 1.78 8.61
C ILE A 121 -12.61 1.95 10.09
N GLU A 122 -13.25 0.94 10.69
CA GLU A 122 -13.53 0.96 12.13
C GLU A 122 -12.27 0.67 12.92
N ARG A 123 -12.20 1.25 14.12
CA ARG A 123 -11.13 0.94 15.07
C ARG A 123 -11.18 -0.54 15.44
N ALA A 124 -10.02 -1.19 15.48
CA ALA A 124 -9.92 -2.54 15.99
C ALA A 124 -10.13 -2.54 17.50
N ALA A 125 -10.67 -3.65 18.02
CA ALA A 125 -10.85 -3.78 19.45
C ALA A 125 -9.49 -3.78 20.16
N ALA A 126 -9.44 -3.09 21.30
CA ALA A 126 -8.24 -3.12 22.13
C ALA A 126 -8.06 -4.52 22.70
N CYS A 127 -6.80 -4.95 22.79
CA CYS A 127 -6.45 -6.23 23.40
C CYS A 127 -6.20 -6.06 24.89
#